data_d0b3c4f5c0c9cadf9ac8827f5f4fb767
#
_entry.id   d0b3c4f5c0c9cadf9ac8827f5f4fb767
#
_cell.length_a   1.000
_cell.length_b   1.000
_cell.length_c   1.000
_cell.angle_alpha   90.00
_cell.angle_beta   90.00
_cell.angle_gamma   90.00
#
_symmetry.space_group_name_H-M   'P 1'
#
loop_
_entity.id
_entity.type
_entity.pdbx_description
1 polymer ?
#
loop_
_entity_poly.entity_id
_entity_poly.type
_entity_poly.pdbx_seq_one_letter_code
_entity_poly.pdbx_strand_id
1 'polypeptide(L)'
;MRTTLFPWYLPLTLLLLSRAPLAAEAGGVFDLLEEVRQRPHVETVAAGPAETVRDHLVGLGAIEKIRGAWSPRDSERLSGELTRRTWRILDGFSSAEVLERIAGRLEQDFAAQLTFACEGYSCGSSVQWANRMFRQRILYGTDVSQRYRAYRLGEAGSELRVLLYASARSAERQYLHAEVLVLDDH
;
A
#
# COMPACT_ATOMS: atom_id res chain seq x y z
N MET A 1 39.43 14.94 -59.21
CA MET A 1 38.22 15.06 -58.39
C MET A 1 38.29 13.98 -57.32
N ARG A 2 38.60 14.37 -56.09
CA ARG A 2 38.63 13.43 -54.91
C ARG A 2 37.47 13.78 -54.02
N THR A 3 36.51 12.89 -53.94
CA THR A 3 35.32 13.02 -53.09
C THR A 3 35.65 12.42 -51.72
N THR A 4 35.72 13.30 -50.70
CA THR A 4 35.89 12.90 -49.29
C THR A 4 34.53 12.64 -48.68
N LEU A 5 34.23 11.39 -48.32
CA LEU A 5 33.08 10.97 -47.54
C LEU A 5 33.36 11.27 -46.06
N PHE A 6 32.60 12.14 -45.44
CA PHE A 6 32.57 12.39 -43.98
C PHE A 6 31.66 11.35 -43.30
N PRO A 7 32.13 10.57 -42.32
CA PRO A 7 31.24 9.72 -41.54
C PRO A 7 30.56 10.55 -40.46
N TRP A 8 29.24 10.57 -40.50
CA TRP A 8 28.39 11.11 -39.43
C TRP A 8 28.36 10.13 -38.27
N TYR A 9 29.13 10.39 -37.22
CA TYR A 9 28.96 9.75 -35.92
C TYR A 9 27.85 10.47 -35.16
N LEU A 10 26.66 9.84 -35.05
CA LEU A 10 25.62 10.24 -34.11
C LEU A 10 26.05 9.74 -32.72
N PRO A 11 26.18 10.62 -31.71
CA PRO A 11 26.41 10.16 -30.34
C PRO A 11 25.12 9.54 -29.82
N LEU A 12 25.18 8.25 -29.52
CA LEU A 12 24.14 7.53 -28.79
C LEU A 12 24.18 8.04 -27.35
N THR A 13 23.36 9.04 -27.03
CA THR A 13 23.15 9.50 -25.64
C THR A 13 22.39 8.43 -24.88
N LEU A 14 23.14 7.64 -24.10
CA LEU A 14 22.59 6.69 -23.15
C LEU A 14 21.92 7.49 -22.02
N LEU A 15 20.58 7.59 -22.03
CA LEU A 15 19.80 8.13 -20.93
C LEU A 15 19.92 7.12 -19.76
N LEU A 16 20.82 7.41 -18.83
CA LEU A 16 20.84 6.78 -17.51
C LEU A 16 19.60 7.25 -16.75
N LEU A 17 18.55 6.43 -16.74
CA LEU A 17 17.44 6.59 -15.83
C LEU A 17 17.96 6.36 -14.40
N SER A 18 18.29 7.44 -13.72
CA SER A 18 18.63 7.41 -12.29
C SER A 18 17.36 7.06 -11.52
N ARG A 19 17.28 5.84 -10.97
CA ARG A 19 16.24 5.46 -10.04
C ARG A 19 16.55 5.99 -8.65
N ALA A 20 15.51 6.42 -7.95
CA ALA A 20 15.63 6.88 -6.58
C ALA A 20 16.02 5.71 -5.66
N PRO A 21 16.89 5.92 -4.66
CA PRO A 21 17.18 4.89 -3.67
C PRO A 21 15.94 4.58 -2.82
N LEU A 22 15.81 3.34 -2.34
CA LEU A 22 14.67 2.86 -1.52
C LEU A 22 14.31 3.81 -0.36
N ALA A 23 15.30 4.37 0.32
CA ALA A 23 15.08 5.33 1.40
C ALA A 23 14.33 6.58 0.93
N ALA A 24 14.54 7.02 -0.30
CA ALA A 24 13.82 8.15 -0.88
C ALA A 24 12.39 7.76 -1.30
N GLU A 25 12.20 6.54 -1.81
CA GLU A 25 10.87 6.02 -2.13
C GLU A 25 10.03 5.82 -0.87
N ALA A 26 10.60 5.20 0.16
CA ALA A 26 9.95 5.05 1.46
C ALA A 26 9.61 6.42 2.08
N GLY A 27 10.54 7.37 2.05
CA GLY A 27 10.32 8.75 2.50
C GLY A 27 9.14 9.39 1.78
N GLY A 28 9.09 9.31 0.45
CA GLY A 28 7.99 9.85 -0.35
C GLY A 28 6.63 9.21 -0.03
N VAL A 29 6.58 7.89 0.23
CA VAL A 29 5.36 7.21 0.65
C VAL A 29 4.91 7.70 2.03
N PHE A 30 5.83 7.89 2.98
CA PHE A 30 5.49 8.45 4.30
C PHE A 30 5.00 9.89 4.19
N ASP A 31 5.58 10.71 3.34
CA ASP A 31 5.13 12.08 3.07
C ASP A 31 3.71 12.10 2.49
N LEU A 32 3.40 11.20 1.55
CA LEU A 32 2.05 11.02 1.02
C LEU A 32 1.04 10.67 2.13
N LEU A 33 1.38 9.75 3.04
CA LEU A 33 0.51 9.39 4.15
C LEU A 33 0.36 10.53 5.17
N GLU A 34 1.39 11.34 5.35
CA GLU A 34 1.34 12.54 6.19
C GLU A 34 0.46 13.63 5.58
N GLU A 35 0.47 13.84 4.26
CA GLU A 35 -0.47 14.71 3.55
C GLU A 35 -1.92 14.29 3.79
N VAL A 36 -2.20 12.99 3.82
CA VAL A 36 -3.55 12.47 4.13
C VAL A 36 -3.95 12.84 5.55
N ARG A 37 -3.05 12.69 6.53
CA ARG A 37 -3.29 13.04 7.93
C ARG A 37 -3.64 14.52 8.12
N GLN A 38 -3.09 15.40 7.30
CA GLN A 38 -3.30 16.86 7.40
C GLN A 38 -4.64 17.32 6.81
N ARG A 39 -5.44 16.43 6.18
CA ARG A 39 -6.75 16.81 5.62
C ARG A 39 -7.78 17.06 6.72
N PRO A 40 -8.63 18.09 6.59
CA PRO A 40 -9.61 18.46 7.62
C PRO A 40 -10.59 17.32 7.99
N HIS A 41 -10.90 16.47 7.02
CA HIS A 41 -11.81 15.32 7.17
C HIS A 41 -11.14 14.04 7.65
N VAL A 42 -9.91 14.12 8.13
CA VAL A 42 -9.11 12.95 8.57
C VAL A 42 -8.70 13.12 10.03
N GLU A 43 -9.16 12.21 10.86
CA GLU A 43 -8.82 12.13 12.28
C GLU A 43 -7.88 10.93 12.51
N THR A 44 -6.74 11.15 13.13
CA THR A 44 -5.80 10.07 13.47
C THR A 44 -6.35 9.25 14.64
N VAL A 45 -6.55 7.95 14.41
CA VAL A 45 -6.98 6.98 15.42
C VAL A 45 -5.77 6.26 16.03
N ALA A 46 -4.81 5.87 15.19
CA ALA A 46 -3.57 5.24 15.63
C ALA A 46 -2.41 5.61 14.69
N ALA A 47 -1.29 5.97 15.29
CA ALA A 47 -0.04 6.24 14.60
C ALA A 47 1.11 5.85 15.53
N GLY A 48 1.64 4.65 15.35
CA GLY A 48 2.81 4.14 16.08
C GLY A 48 4.13 4.47 15.39
N PRO A 49 5.27 4.37 16.10
CA PRO A 49 6.57 4.34 15.47
C PRO A 49 6.71 3.10 14.57
N ALA A 50 7.75 3.07 13.75
CA ALA A 50 8.16 1.86 13.06
C ALA A 50 8.52 0.77 14.08
N GLU A 51 8.21 -0.46 13.76
CA GLU A 51 8.54 -1.65 14.57
C GLU A 51 9.17 -2.72 13.69
N THR A 52 10.23 -3.35 14.16
CA THR A 52 10.82 -4.51 13.50
C THR A 52 9.87 -5.70 13.60
N VAL A 53 9.43 -6.22 12.48
CA VAL A 53 8.57 -7.39 12.42
C VAL A 53 9.28 -8.55 11.75
N ARG A 54 8.94 -9.76 12.21
CA ARG A 54 9.35 -11.01 11.56
C ARG A 54 8.10 -11.76 11.15
N ASP A 55 8.13 -12.33 9.95
CA ASP A 55 7.04 -13.18 9.46
C ASP A 55 5.68 -12.44 9.38
N HIS A 56 5.71 -11.13 9.04
CA HIS A 56 4.49 -10.33 8.85
C HIS A 56 3.69 -10.84 7.66
N LEU A 57 2.40 -11.06 7.87
CA LEU A 57 1.51 -11.63 6.86
C LEU A 57 0.95 -10.53 5.96
N VAL A 58 1.28 -10.57 4.68
CA VAL A 58 0.72 -9.74 3.62
C VAL A 58 -0.31 -10.55 2.85
N GLY A 59 -1.58 -10.15 2.88
CA GLY A 59 -2.65 -10.84 2.16
C GLY A 59 -2.62 -10.54 0.67
N LEU A 60 -2.61 -11.57 -0.16
CA LEU A 60 -2.67 -11.50 -1.63
C LEU A 60 -3.91 -12.19 -2.20
N GLY A 61 -4.91 -12.41 -1.37
CA GLY A 61 -6.17 -13.04 -1.73
C GLY A 61 -7.28 -12.74 -0.74
N ALA A 62 -8.51 -13.06 -1.09
CA ALA A 62 -9.66 -12.93 -0.22
C ALA A 62 -9.47 -13.73 1.08
N ILE A 63 -9.99 -13.21 2.20
CA ILE A 63 -10.02 -13.98 3.44
C ILE A 63 -11.15 -15.01 3.40
N GLU A 64 -10.77 -16.28 3.53
CA GLU A 64 -11.66 -17.42 3.48
C GLU A 64 -11.40 -18.37 4.64
N LYS A 65 -12.36 -19.27 4.88
CA LYS A 65 -12.19 -20.35 5.86
C LYS A 65 -11.51 -21.54 5.19
N ILE A 66 -10.20 -21.67 5.34
CA ILE A 66 -9.38 -22.74 4.75
C ILE A 66 -9.06 -23.76 5.85
N ARG A 67 -9.49 -25.01 5.67
CA ARG A 67 -9.28 -26.11 6.65
C ARG A 67 -9.69 -25.74 8.09
N GLY A 68 -10.80 -24.99 8.21
CA GLY A 68 -11.33 -24.57 9.50
C GLY A 68 -10.75 -23.27 10.09
N ALA A 69 -9.67 -22.74 9.56
CA ALA A 69 -9.05 -21.49 9.98
C ALA A 69 -9.30 -20.36 8.95
N TRP A 70 -9.49 -19.14 9.42
CA TRP A 70 -9.59 -17.98 8.56
C TRP A 70 -8.20 -17.53 8.13
N SER A 71 -7.96 -17.41 6.82
CA SER A 71 -6.68 -17.04 6.21
C SER A 71 -6.93 -16.40 4.85
N PRO A 72 -6.06 -15.50 4.37
CA PRO A 72 -6.05 -15.13 2.97
C PRO A 72 -5.83 -16.37 2.09
N ARG A 73 -6.49 -16.42 0.93
CA ARG A 73 -6.32 -17.50 -0.07
C ARG A 73 -4.88 -17.59 -0.55
N ASP A 74 -4.23 -16.43 -0.68
CA ASP A 74 -2.81 -16.29 -1.01
C ASP A 74 -2.18 -15.23 -0.13
N SER A 75 -0.88 -15.36 0.17
CA SER A 75 -0.17 -14.45 1.06
C SER A 75 1.34 -14.59 0.97
N GLU A 76 2.05 -13.52 1.30
CA GLU A 76 3.48 -13.50 1.57
C GLU A 76 3.73 -13.36 3.07
N ARG A 77 4.88 -13.89 3.54
CA ARG A 77 5.39 -13.66 4.88
C ARG A 77 6.74 -12.98 4.80
N LEU A 78 6.81 -11.77 5.35
CA LEU A 78 7.93 -10.86 5.13
C LEU A 78 8.45 -10.31 6.45
N SER A 79 9.74 -9.97 6.49
CA SER A 79 10.40 -9.35 7.64
C SER A 79 10.93 -7.97 7.27
N GLY A 80 10.95 -7.05 8.22
CA GLY A 80 11.41 -5.69 8.00
C GLY A 80 10.88 -4.70 9.03
N GLU A 81 10.97 -3.41 8.71
CA GLU A 81 10.46 -2.32 9.52
C GLU A 81 9.04 -1.94 9.08
N LEU A 82 8.08 -2.15 9.96
CA LEU A 82 6.66 -1.94 9.71
C LEU A 82 6.15 -0.68 10.39
N THR A 83 5.56 0.21 9.60
CA THR A 83 4.86 1.40 10.08
C THR A 83 3.37 1.27 9.80
N ARG A 84 2.55 1.55 10.80
CA ARG A 84 1.07 1.51 10.70
C ARG A 84 0.47 2.87 10.95
N ARG A 85 -0.58 3.18 10.18
CA ARG A 85 -1.40 4.39 10.35
C ARG A 85 -2.87 4.00 10.23
N THR A 86 -3.70 4.54 11.10
CA THR A 86 -5.15 4.35 11.06
C THR A 86 -5.85 5.69 11.23
N TRP A 87 -6.78 5.98 10.35
CA TRP A 87 -7.56 7.20 10.37
C TRP A 87 -9.06 6.89 10.36
N ARG A 88 -9.80 7.78 10.97
CA ARG A 88 -11.24 7.90 10.79
C ARG A 88 -11.51 8.98 9.76
N ILE A 89 -12.41 8.69 8.82
CA ILE A 89 -12.81 9.63 7.78
C ILE A 89 -14.15 10.26 8.16
N LEU A 90 -14.22 11.57 8.06
CA LEU A 90 -15.32 12.42 8.56
C LEU A 90 -15.93 13.26 7.43
N ASP A 91 -16.92 14.07 7.78
CA ASP A 91 -17.47 15.18 6.99
C ASP A 91 -17.99 14.79 5.59
N GLY A 92 -18.64 13.62 5.50
CA GLY A 92 -19.27 13.17 4.26
C GLY A 92 -18.30 12.57 3.23
N PHE A 93 -17.00 12.51 3.53
CA PHE A 93 -16.04 11.78 2.72
C PHE A 93 -16.14 10.29 3.00
N SER A 94 -15.86 9.45 1.99
CA SER A 94 -15.79 8.00 2.19
C SER A 94 -14.35 7.53 2.34
N SER A 95 -14.15 6.54 3.21
CA SER A 95 -12.84 5.89 3.37
C SER A 95 -12.37 5.24 2.07
N ALA A 96 -13.30 4.77 1.26
CA ALA A 96 -13.03 4.21 -0.06
C ALA A 96 -12.45 5.25 -1.02
N GLU A 97 -13.03 6.45 -1.10
CA GLU A 97 -12.52 7.54 -1.97
C GLU A 97 -11.13 8.01 -1.53
N VAL A 98 -10.88 8.09 -0.22
CA VAL A 98 -9.56 8.46 0.29
C VAL A 98 -8.53 7.36 -0.06
N LEU A 99 -8.90 6.08 0.07
CA LEU A 99 -8.05 4.97 -0.34
C LEU A 99 -7.69 5.06 -1.83
N GLU A 100 -8.69 5.24 -2.70
CA GLU A 100 -8.44 5.29 -4.16
C GLU A 100 -7.55 6.48 -4.55
N ARG A 101 -7.66 7.60 -3.83
CA ARG A 101 -6.76 8.75 -4.05
C ARG A 101 -5.31 8.43 -3.69
N ILE A 102 -5.08 7.74 -2.57
CA ILE A 102 -3.72 7.28 -2.19
C ILE A 102 -3.23 6.26 -3.20
N ALA A 103 -4.06 5.29 -3.56
CA ALA A 103 -3.75 4.26 -4.55
C ALA A 103 -3.29 4.86 -5.88
N GLY A 104 -4.06 5.82 -6.41
CA GLY A 104 -3.70 6.52 -7.65
C GLY A 104 -2.36 7.27 -7.55
N ARG A 105 -2.07 7.90 -6.40
CA ARG A 105 -0.77 8.54 -6.16
C ARG A 105 0.38 7.53 -6.09
N LEU A 106 0.18 6.39 -5.43
CA LEU A 106 1.19 5.33 -5.38
C LEU A 106 1.54 4.83 -6.79
N GLU A 107 0.55 4.63 -7.63
CA GLU A 107 0.75 4.15 -9.01
C GLU A 107 1.40 5.22 -9.91
N GLN A 108 0.97 6.49 -9.82
CA GLN A 108 1.40 7.57 -10.70
C GLN A 108 2.75 8.18 -10.30
N ASP A 109 2.95 8.42 -9.00
CA ASP A 109 4.11 9.17 -8.50
C ASP A 109 5.28 8.25 -8.11
N PHE A 110 4.99 7.00 -7.72
CA PHE A 110 5.98 6.05 -7.21
C PHE A 110 6.12 4.79 -8.06
N ALA A 111 5.40 4.69 -9.19
CA ALA A 111 5.38 3.50 -10.05
C ALA A 111 5.08 2.20 -9.27
N ALA A 112 4.27 2.29 -8.20
CA ALA A 112 3.91 1.16 -7.37
C ALA A 112 3.18 0.10 -8.18
N GLN A 113 3.59 -1.15 -8.01
CA GLN A 113 2.96 -2.28 -8.67
C GLN A 113 1.85 -2.86 -7.80
N LEU A 114 0.62 -2.82 -8.28
CA LEU A 114 -0.50 -3.48 -7.61
C LEU A 114 -0.32 -5.00 -7.67
N THR A 115 -0.18 -5.63 -6.51
CA THR A 115 -0.03 -7.09 -6.40
C THR A 115 -1.34 -7.79 -6.10
N PHE A 116 -2.25 -7.12 -5.37
CA PHE A 116 -3.60 -7.63 -5.12
C PHE A 116 -4.57 -6.50 -4.84
N ALA A 117 -5.81 -6.67 -5.27
CA ALA A 117 -6.92 -5.79 -4.99
C ALA A 117 -8.22 -6.57 -4.80
N CYS A 118 -9.07 -6.11 -3.89
CA CYS A 118 -10.44 -6.59 -3.76
C CYS A 118 -11.37 -5.50 -3.25
N GLU A 119 -12.67 -5.68 -3.49
CA GLU A 119 -13.74 -4.80 -3.05
C GLU A 119 -14.96 -5.59 -2.60
N GLY A 120 -15.63 -5.09 -1.56
CA GLY A 120 -16.86 -5.67 -1.08
C GLY A 120 -16.71 -7.15 -0.73
N TYR A 121 -17.67 -7.95 -1.13
CA TYR A 121 -17.69 -9.40 -0.87
C TYR A 121 -16.51 -10.16 -1.48
N SER A 122 -15.87 -9.63 -2.53
CA SER A 122 -14.69 -10.28 -3.12
C SER A 122 -13.47 -10.28 -2.19
N CYS A 123 -13.46 -9.45 -1.13
CA CYS A 123 -12.44 -9.49 -0.09
C CYS A 123 -12.66 -10.59 0.97
N GLY A 124 -13.84 -11.20 1.00
CA GLY A 124 -14.24 -12.10 2.08
C GLY A 124 -14.74 -11.34 3.30
N SER A 125 -14.44 -11.82 4.51
CA SER A 125 -14.97 -11.26 5.76
C SER A 125 -14.20 -10.06 6.27
N SER A 126 -14.84 -8.89 6.34
CA SER A 126 -14.29 -7.65 6.91
C SER A 126 -13.87 -7.81 8.38
N VAL A 127 -14.64 -8.56 9.17
CA VAL A 127 -14.30 -8.86 10.57
C VAL A 127 -12.97 -9.60 10.67
N GLN A 128 -12.68 -10.50 9.73
CA GLN A 128 -11.44 -11.27 9.74
C GLN A 128 -10.24 -10.43 9.27
N TRP A 129 -10.42 -9.52 8.31
CA TRP A 129 -9.42 -8.53 7.95
C TRP A 129 -9.02 -7.71 9.17
N ALA A 130 -9.98 -7.12 9.86
CA ALA A 130 -9.75 -6.28 11.03
C ALA A 130 -9.03 -7.02 12.18
N ASN A 131 -9.51 -8.24 12.51
CA ASN A 131 -9.06 -8.93 13.71
C ASN A 131 -7.81 -9.81 13.49
N ARG A 132 -7.64 -10.41 12.32
CA ARG A 132 -6.55 -11.36 12.06
C ARG A 132 -5.41 -10.76 11.26
N MET A 133 -5.73 -9.96 10.20
CA MET A 133 -4.69 -9.34 9.38
C MET A 133 -4.09 -8.14 10.10
N PHE A 134 -4.92 -7.13 10.38
CA PHE A 134 -4.44 -5.86 10.93
C PHE A 134 -4.40 -5.84 12.47
N ARG A 135 -5.05 -6.80 13.16
CA ARG A 135 -5.18 -6.86 14.63
C ARG A 135 -5.73 -5.56 15.23
N GLN A 136 -6.61 -4.90 14.49
CA GLN A 136 -7.26 -3.64 14.87
C GLN A 136 -8.78 -3.77 14.71
N ARG A 137 -9.46 -4.08 15.82
CA ARG A 137 -10.91 -4.31 15.83
C ARG A 137 -11.71 -3.14 15.27
N ILE A 138 -11.21 -1.90 15.38
CA ILE A 138 -11.93 -0.72 14.92
C ILE A 138 -12.16 -0.75 13.40
N LEU A 139 -11.31 -1.46 12.66
CA LEU A 139 -11.34 -1.56 11.20
C LEU A 139 -12.44 -2.47 10.66
N TYR A 140 -13.18 -3.22 11.50
CA TYR A 140 -14.26 -4.03 10.95
C TYR A 140 -15.39 -3.15 10.40
N GLY A 141 -15.85 -3.49 9.19
CA GLY A 141 -16.97 -2.87 8.51
C GLY A 141 -18.01 -3.89 8.10
N THR A 142 -18.90 -3.49 7.21
CA THR A 142 -19.73 -4.46 6.48
C THR A 142 -18.90 -5.09 5.35
N ASP A 143 -19.18 -6.34 5.00
CA ASP A 143 -18.42 -7.01 3.93
C ASP A 143 -18.55 -6.31 2.58
N VAL A 144 -19.63 -5.56 2.35
CA VAL A 144 -19.86 -4.80 1.12
C VAL A 144 -19.06 -3.49 1.08
N SER A 145 -18.70 -2.92 2.23
CA SER A 145 -18.09 -1.58 2.32
C SER A 145 -16.57 -1.62 2.45
N GLN A 146 -15.95 -2.77 2.30
CA GLN A 146 -14.51 -2.91 2.44
C GLN A 146 -13.79 -2.82 1.10
N ARG A 147 -12.55 -2.33 1.13
CA ARG A 147 -11.60 -2.32 0.01
C ARG A 147 -10.21 -2.59 0.52
N TYR A 148 -9.44 -3.35 -0.24
CA TYR A 148 -8.06 -3.63 0.06
C TYR A 148 -7.21 -3.51 -1.19
N ARG A 149 -6.01 -2.95 -1.03
CA ARG A 149 -4.97 -2.85 -2.06
C ARG A 149 -3.63 -3.22 -1.44
N ALA A 150 -2.87 -4.08 -2.11
CA ALA A 150 -1.49 -4.40 -1.76
C ALA A 150 -0.58 -4.00 -2.91
N TYR A 151 0.47 -3.28 -2.60
CA TYR A 151 1.45 -2.77 -3.56
C TYR A 151 2.85 -3.24 -3.22
N ARG A 152 3.66 -3.40 -4.26
CA ARG A 152 5.10 -3.55 -4.19
C ARG A 152 5.76 -2.34 -4.84
N LEU A 153 6.80 -1.80 -4.20
CA LEU A 153 7.64 -0.73 -4.72
C LEU A 153 9.11 -1.13 -4.55
N GLY A 154 9.99 -0.55 -5.38
CA GLY A 154 11.42 -0.84 -5.35
C GLY A 154 11.81 -2.04 -6.20
N GLU A 155 13.09 -2.40 -6.12
CA GLU A 155 13.71 -3.51 -6.87
C GLU A 155 14.04 -4.67 -5.94
N ALA A 156 14.31 -5.85 -6.51
CA ALA A 156 14.72 -7.03 -5.75
C ALA A 156 15.92 -6.75 -4.83
N GLY A 157 15.78 -7.03 -3.54
CA GLY A 157 16.76 -6.72 -2.49
C GLY A 157 16.59 -5.33 -1.87
N SER A 158 15.68 -4.50 -2.38
CA SER A 158 15.44 -3.14 -1.88
C SER A 158 13.96 -2.80 -2.12
N GLU A 159 13.07 -3.53 -1.45
CA GLU A 159 11.63 -3.48 -1.70
C GLU A 159 10.85 -2.99 -0.48
N LEU A 160 9.71 -2.38 -0.74
CA LEU A 160 8.70 -2.13 0.28
C LEU A 160 7.33 -2.65 -0.14
N ARG A 161 6.49 -2.92 0.85
CA ARG A 161 5.07 -3.25 0.66
C ARG A 161 4.23 -2.13 1.24
N VAL A 162 3.24 -1.69 0.48
CA VAL A 162 2.22 -0.75 0.97
C VAL A 162 0.87 -1.43 0.92
N LEU A 163 0.22 -1.52 2.07
CA LEU A 163 -1.09 -2.13 2.22
C LEU A 163 -2.08 -1.04 2.60
N LEU A 164 -3.17 -0.94 1.88
CA LEU A 164 -4.25 -0.01 2.15
C LEU A 164 -5.54 -0.79 2.40
N TYR A 165 -6.24 -0.45 3.47
CA TYR A 165 -7.54 -1.06 3.78
C TYR A 165 -8.54 0.02 4.20
N ALA A 166 -9.65 0.08 3.50
CA ALA A 166 -10.78 0.92 3.85
C ALA A 166 -11.98 0.08 4.26
N SER A 167 -12.71 0.54 5.26
CA SER A 167 -13.94 -0.10 5.70
C SER A 167 -14.93 0.90 6.29
N ALA A 168 -16.21 0.59 6.21
CA ALA A 168 -17.26 1.38 6.83
C ALA A 168 -18.32 0.49 7.48
N ARG A 169 -18.84 0.94 8.63
CA ARG A 169 -20.04 0.37 9.29
C ARG A 169 -21.27 1.26 9.11
N SER A 170 -21.03 2.57 9.01
CA SER A 170 -22.02 3.59 8.70
C SER A 170 -21.31 4.80 8.09
N ALA A 171 -22.04 5.83 7.70
CA ALA A 171 -21.47 7.08 7.19
C ALA A 171 -20.51 7.75 8.18
N GLU A 172 -20.76 7.63 9.49
CA GLU A 172 -19.95 8.24 10.56
C GLU A 172 -18.83 7.33 11.07
N ARG A 173 -18.83 6.05 10.67
CA ARG A 173 -17.86 5.04 11.13
C ARG A 173 -17.10 4.46 9.96
N GLN A 174 -16.29 5.29 9.35
CA GLN A 174 -15.46 4.97 8.21
C GLN A 174 -13.99 5.05 8.60
N TYR A 175 -13.23 4.03 8.28
CA TYR A 175 -11.83 3.92 8.66
C TYR A 175 -10.97 3.59 7.45
N LEU A 176 -9.78 4.18 7.44
CA LEU A 176 -8.71 3.88 6.51
C LEU A 176 -7.50 3.45 7.31
N HIS A 177 -6.87 2.37 6.89
CA HIS A 177 -5.64 1.83 7.46
C HIS A 177 -4.58 1.72 6.39
N ALA A 178 -3.35 2.08 6.74
CA ALA A 178 -2.18 1.90 5.89
C ALA A 178 -1.06 1.21 6.67
N GLU A 179 -0.43 0.24 6.03
CA GLU A 179 0.81 -0.38 6.48
C GLU A 179 1.90 -0.13 5.43
N VAL A 180 3.08 0.29 5.87
CA VAL A 180 4.28 0.38 5.05
C VAL A 180 5.32 -0.52 5.68
N LEU A 181 5.71 -1.56 4.98
CA LEU A 181 6.74 -2.52 5.38
C LEU A 181 7.97 -2.32 4.47
N VAL A 182 9.04 -1.80 5.04
CA VAL A 182 10.35 -1.71 4.39
C VAL A 182 11.07 -3.02 4.67
N LEU A 183 11.38 -3.78 3.62
CA LEU A 183 11.96 -5.13 3.77
C LEU A 183 13.41 -5.06 4.20
N ASP A 184 13.84 -6.05 5.00
CA ASP A 184 15.26 -6.25 5.32
C ASP A 184 16.02 -6.65 4.05
N ASP A 185 17.21 -6.09 3.85
CA ASP A 185 18.14 -6.54 2.80
C ASP A 185 18.57 -7.99 3.09
N HIS A 186 18.38 -8.87 2.14
CA HIS A 186 18.77 -10.29 2.21
C HIS A 186 19.98 -10.57 1.31
#